data_6700f6993786dbbe8d7c026d9f3aab49
#
_entry.id   6700f6993786dbbe8d7c026d9f3aab49
#
_cell.length_a   1.000
_cell.length_b   1.000
_cell.length_c   1.000
_cell.angle_alpha   90.00
_cell.angle_beta   90.00
_cell.angle_gamma   90.00
#
_symmetry.space_group_name_H-M   'P 1'
#
loop_
_entity.id
_entity.type
_entity.pdbx_description
1 polymer ?
#
loop_
_entity_poly.entity_id
_entity_poly.type
_entity_poly.pdbx_seq_one_letter_code
_entity_poly.pdbx_strand_id
1 'polypeptide(L)'
;MKSNAEYLQDVISNYSNLDELTTLAPIAIYDLNQVVVFSSKEYKKVRGIQAQAGNCGLPDELGQYFQSQSIKEQEEIIRSRIPSYSINFNYYEGVVQPYTTNKKPLINPDNNEAAGLYVELRKILYTNLKFSILKALKVYDFSVNADYRKYNLSKREKQVIFLFIHGLTSQEIASVISTAENKNISKSAIDAVFANQLRIKFDAYTRDGLYDKLIRLGFYQVIPQDLMVNIKLPAGHIDVY
;
A
#
# COMPACT_ATOMS: atom_id res chain seq x y z
N MET A 1 14.65 35.53 -10.09
CA MET A 1 14.76 34.25 -9.34
C MET A 1 13.57 34.18 -8.40
N LYS A 2 12.76 33.15 -8.51
CA LYS A 2 11.61 32.95 -7.60
C LYS A 2 12.12 32.39 -6.27
N SER A 3 11.53 32.87 -5.18
CA SER A 3 11.71 32.24 -3.88
C SER A 3 11.09 30.84 -3.85
N ASN A 4 11.47 30.00 -2.86
CA ASN A 4 10.87 28.68 -2.70
C ASN A 4 9.36 28.75 -2.44
N ALA A 5 8.88 29.79 -1.76
CA ALA A 5 7.47 30.00 -1.52
C ALA A 5 6.70 30.33 -2.82
N GLU A 6 7.25 31.24 -3.66
CA GLU A 6 6.64 31.56 -4.96
C GLU A 6 6.65 30.36 -5.90
N TYR A 7 7.74 29.60 -5.96
CA TYR A 7 7.80 28.35 -6.74
C TYR A 7 6.74 27.33 -6.28
N LEU A 8 6.65 27.10 -4.98
CA LEU A 8 5.67 26.17 -4.42
C LEU A 8 4.23 26.61 -4.73
N GLN A 9 3.96 27.91 -4.66
CA GLN A 9 2.65 28.46 -5.01
C GLN A 9 2.29 28.24 -6.48
N ASP A 10 3.25 28.40 -7.40
CA ASP A 10 3.05 28.09 -8.82
C ASP A 10 2.75 26.62 -9.04
N VAL A 11 3.48 25.72 -8.37
CA VAL A 11 3.23 24.29 -8.45
C VAL A 11 1.82 23.97 -7.96
N ILE A 12 1.40 24.52 -6.82
CA ILE A 12 0.05 24.33 -6.27
C ILE A 12 -1.01 24.82 -7.27
N SER A 13 -0.82 26.02 -7.84
CA SER A 13 -1.76 26.59 -8.80
C SER A 13 -1.91 25.72 -10.05
N ASN A 14 -0.80 25.19 -10.58
CA ASN A 14 -0.81 24.31 -11.75
C ASN A 14 -1.56 23.00 -11.47
N TYR A 15 -1.29 22.36 -10.34
CA TYR A 15 -1.98 21.13 -9.96
C TYR A 15 -3.46 21.36 -9.63
N SER A 16 -3.81 22.49 -9.03
CA SER A 16 -5.21 22.87 -8.77
C SER A 16 -5.99 23.03 -10.07
N ASN A 17 -5.43 23.74 -11.04
CA ASN A 17 -6.06 23.91 -12.36
C ASN A 17 -6.23 22.57 -13.08
N LEU A 18 -5.22 21.71 -13.03
CA LEU A 18 -5.31 20.37 -13.62
C LEU A 18 -6.37 19.51 -12.95
N ASP A 19 -6.47 19.55 -11.61
CA ASP A 19 -7.46 18.77 -10.84
C ASP A 19 -8.92 19.25 -11.07
N GLU A 20 -9.11 20.50 -11.53
CA GLU A 20 -10.39 20.99 -11.98
C GLU A 20 -10.76 20.50 -13.38
N LEU A 21 -9.79 20.47 -14.29
CA LEU A 21 -10.00 20.14 -15.70
C LEU A 21 -10.04 18.63 -15.95
N THR A 22 -9.41 17.84 -15.11
CA THR A 22 -9.26 16.38 -15.29
C THR A 22 -9.22 15.67 -13.94
N THR A 23 -9.33 14.34 -13.96
CA THR A 23 -9.14 13.52 -12.77
C THR A 23 -7.67 13.20 -12.60
N LEU A 24 -7.01 13.87 -11.68
CA LEU A 24 -5.63 13.56 -11.31
C LEU A 24 -5.58 12.23 -10.52
N ALA A 25 -4.42 11.58 -10.59
CA ALA A 25 -4.08 10.52 -9.64
C ALA A 25 -4.17 11.04 -8.19
N PRO A 26 -4.26 10.17 -7.18
CA PRO A 26 -4.17 10.55 -5.78
C PRO A 26 -2.82 11.22 -5.47
N ILE A 27 -2.78 12.55 -5.48
CA ILE A 27 -1.57 13.38 -5.31
C ILE A 27 -1.76 14.33 -4.14
N ALA A 28 -0.70 14.51 -3.35
CA ALA A 28 -0.58 15.58 -2.38
C ALA A 28 0.76 16.30 -2.51
N ILE A 29 0.76 17.58 -2.17
CA ILE A 29 1.96 18.41 -2.05
C ILE A 29 2.05 18.85 -0.60
N TYR A 30 3.23 18.69 -0.04
CA TYR A 30 3.58 19.11 1.32
C TYR A 30 4.59 20.24 1.26
N ASP A 31 4.51 21.16 2.20
CA ASP A 31 5.56 22.15 2.43
C ASP A 31 6.76 21.51 3.18
N LEU A 32 7.77 22.33 3.47
CA LEU A 32 8.96 21.87 4.21
C LEU A 32 8.67 21.56 5.69
N ASN A 33 7.54 22.02 6.22
CA ASN A 33 7.06 21.69 7.56
C ASN A 33 6.20 20.40 7.57
N GLN A 34 6.12 19.70 6.42
CA GLN A 34 5.37 18.46 6.25
C GLN A 34 3.86 18.63 6.42
N VAL A 35 3.37 19.83 6.14
CA VAL A 35 1.95 20.15 6.13
C VAL A 35 1.43 20.03 4.69
N VAL A 36 0.26 19.42 4.51
CA VAL A 36 -0.40 19.34 3.21
C VAL A 36 -0.80 20.75 2.76
N VAL A 37 -0.28 21.20 1.62
CA VAL A 37 -0.63 22.48 1.01
C VAL A 37 -1.51 22.32 -0.24
N PHE A 38 -1.50 21.14 -0.83
CA PHE A 38 -2.41 20.75 -1.92
C PHE A 38 -2.73 19.26 -1.82
N SER A 39 -3.94 18.88 -2.17
CA SER A 39 -4.33 17.49 -2.38
C SER A 39 -5.41 17.39 -3.46
N SER A 40 -5.22 16.45 -4.40
CA SER A 40 -6.19 16.18 -5.46
C SER A 40 -7.50 15.62 -4.90
N LYS A 41 -8.57 15.70 -5.70
CA LYS A 41 -9.88 15.11 -5.37
C LYS A 41 -9.76 13.61 -5.04
N GLU A 42 -8.95 12.89 -5.82
CA GLU A 42 -8.72 11.46 -5.61
C GLU A 42 -7.89 11.18 -4.34
N TYR A 43 -6.90 12.03 -4.02
CA TYR A 43 -6.16 11.89 -2.77
C TYR A 43 -7.06 12.05 -1.53
N LYS A 44 -7.99 13.01 -1.59
CA LYS A 44 -9.00 13.23 -0.53
C LYS A 44 -9.92 12.02 -0.35
N LYS A 45 -10.33 11.35 -1.45
CA LYS A 45 -11.11 10.11 -1.37
C LYS A 45 -10.32 8.98 -0.69
N VAL A 46 -9.04 8.84 -1.05
CA VAL A 46 -8.17 7.78 -0.52
C VAL A 46 -7.83 8.00 0.95
N ARG A 47 -7.52 9.25 1.36
CA ARG A 47 -7.03 9.58 2.70
C ARG A 47 -8.08 10.19 3.63
N GLY A 48 -9.25 10.53 3.13
CA GLY A 48 -10.30 11.15 3.92
C GLY A 48 -9.93 12.54 4.45
N ILE A 49 -10.37 12.84 5.67
CA ILE A 49 -10.19 14.16 6.31
C ILE A 49 -8.72 14.55 6.51
N GLN A 50 -7.84 13.58 6.64
CA GLN A 50 -6.39 13.80 6.82
C GLN A 50 -5.71 14.38 5.56
N ALA A 51 -6.38 14.33 4.42
CA ALA A 51 -5.89 14.92 3.17
C ALA A 51 -6.17 16.41 3.04
N GLN A 52 -6.80 17.05 4.04
CA GLN A 52 -7.11 18.48 3.99
C GLN A 52 -5.85 19.32 4.19
N ALA A 53 -5.80 20.47 3.53
CA ALA A 53 -4.74 21.44 3.74
C ALA A 53 -4.64 21.85 5.22
N GLY A 54 -3.42 21.92 5.73
CA GLY A 54 -3.14 22.19 7.14
C GLY A 54 -2.93 20.95 7.99
N ASN A 55 -3.22 19.74 7.49
CA ASN A 55 -2.97 18.49 8.21
C ASN A 55 -1.65 17.83 7.80
N CYS A 56 -1.15 16.91 8.61
CA CYS A 56 0.05 16.12 8.28
C CYS A 56 -0.20 15.01 7.24
N GLY A 57 -1.42 14.86 6.75
CA GLY A 57 -1.78 13.89 5.72
C GLY A 57 -1.75 12.41 6.13
N LEU A 58 -1.55 12.12 7.41
CA LEU A 58 -1.48 10.77 7.95
C LEU A 58 -2.67 10.50 8.87
N PRO A 59 -3.34 9.33 8.77
CA PRO A 59 -4.43 8.96 9.65
C PRO A 59 -3.95 8.79 11.10
N ASP A 60 -4.71 9.28 12.07
CA ASP A 60 -4.44 9.10 13.51
C ASP A 60 -4.42 7.61 13.92
N GLU A 61 -5.15 6.78 13.18
CA GLU A 61 -5.27 5.33 13.40
C GLU A 61 -3.97 4.56 13.12
N LEU A 62 -3.00 5.17 12.43
CA LEU A 62 -1.72 4.54 12.13
C LEU A 62 -0.78 4.45 13.33
N GLY A 63 -1.15 5.08 14.43
CA GLY A 63 -0.31 5.19 15.60
C GLY A 63 0.95 6.05 15.39
N GLN A 64 1.48 6.54 16.47
CA GLN A 64 2.64 7.42 16.50
C GLN A 64 3.89 6.85 15.82
N TYR A 65 4.01 5.52 15.78
CA TYR A 65 5.16 4.84 15.18
C TYR A 65 5.24 5.06 13.66
N PHE A 66 4.13 4.85 12.94
CA PHE A 66 4.10 5.05 11.48
C PHE A 66 4.18 6.52 11.10
N GLN A 67 3.58 7.41 11.89
CA GLN A 67 3.73 8.85 11.70
C GLN A 67 5.20 9.26 11.81
N SER A 68 5.89 8.85 12.86
CA SER A 68 7.31 9.18 13.08
C SER A 68 8.21 8.63 11.97
N GLN A 69 7.93 7.44 11.45
CA GLN A 69 8.68 6.88 10.33
C GLN A 69 8.43 7.64 9.02
N SER A 70 7.19 8.01 8.74
CA SER A 70 6.86 8.78 7.54
C SER A 70 7.47 10.18 7.58
N ILE A 71 7.47 10.83 8.73
CA ILE A 71 8.10 12.14 8.95
C ILE A 71 9.61 12.05 8.67
N LYS A 72 10.30 11.11 9.30
CA LYS A 72 11.73 10.89 9.07
C LYS A 72 12.07 10.59 7.62
N GLU A 73 11.23 9.82 6.94
CA GLU A 73 11.40 9.54 5.51
C GLU A 73 11.25 10.79 4.67
N GLN A 74 10.27 11.65 4.96
CA GLN A 74 10.06 12.90 4.24
C GLN A 74 11.23 13.86 4.44
N GLU A 75 11.72 14.00 5.66
CA GLU A 75 12.93 14.78 5.99
C GLU A 75 14.14 14.27 5.22
N GLU A 76 14.35 12.94 5.16
CA GLU A 76 15.45 12.35 4.42
C GLU A 76 15.36 12.62 2.92
N ILE A 77 14.16 12.52 2.33
CA ILE A 77 13.94 12.82 0.91
C ILE A 77 14.23 14.28 0.59
N ILE A 78 13.78 15.19 1.44
CA ILE A 78 14.03 16.63 1.29
C ILE A 78 15.55 16.90 1.39
N ARG A 79 16.21 16.30 2.36
CA ARG A 79 17.65 16.49 2.61
C ARG A 79 18.52 15.86 1.53
N SER A 80 18.27 14.60 1.18
CA SER A 80 19.08 13.85 0.21
C SER A 80 18.75 14.20 -1.23
N ARG A 81 17.53 14.73 -1.47
CA ARG A 81 16.94 14.96 -2.81
C ARG A 81 16.73 13.68 -3.61
N ILE A 82 16.77 12.54 -2.96
CA ILE A 82 16.55 11.23 -3.59
C ILE A 82 15.09 10.83 -3.41
N PRO A 83 14.35 10.54 -4.51
CA PRO A 83 12.98 10.03 -4.42
C PRO A 83 12.90 8.72 -3.64
N SER A 84 11.78 8.50 -2.94
CA SER A 84 11.49 7.25 -2.26
C SER A 84 10.28 6.57 -2.87
N TYR A 85 10.38 5.25 -3.04
CA TYR A 85 9.29 4.39 -3.46
C TYR A 85 9.02 3.36 -2.38
N SER A 86 7.76 3.20 -2.01
CA SER A 86 7.39 2.21 -1.01
C SER A 86 6.08 1.52 -1.36
N ILE A 87 5.92 0.29 -0.87
CA ILE A 87 4.65 -0.43 -0.84
C ILE A 87 4.16 -0.38 0.59
N ASN A 88 2.97 0.18 0.78
CA ASN A 88 2.37 0.35 2.08
C ASN A 88 1.04 -0.40 2.16
N PHE A 89 0.91 -1.25 3.16
CA PHE A 89 -0.38 -1.79 3.58
C PHE A 89 -0.91 -0.92 4.70
N ASN A 90 -1.93 -0.15 4.40
CA ASN A 90 -2.42 0.87 5.31
C ASN A 90 -3.93 1.10 5.14
N TYR A 91 -4.52 1.91 6.03
CA TYR A 91 -5.90 2.35 5.86
C TYR A 91 -6.00 3.34 4.70
N TYR A 92 -6.66 2.90 3.65
CA TYR A 92 -7.04 3.70 2.50
C TYR A 92 -8.50 3.41 2.18
N GLU A 93 -9.29 4.43 1.88
CA GLU A 93 -10.72 4.28 1.62
C GLU A 93 -11.47 3.55 2.76
N GLY A 94 -11.02 3.73 4.02
CA GLY A 94 -11.62 3.11 5.21
C GLY A 94 -11.29 1.63 5.44
N VAL A 95 -10.43 1.02 4.61
CA VAL A 95 -10.01 -0.37 4.75
C VAL A 95 -8.50 -0.52 4.56
N VAL A 96 -7.92 -1.57 5.15
CA VAL A 96 -6.50 -1.89 4.94
C VAL A 96 -6.32 -2.45 3.53
N GLN A 97 -5.50 -1.77 2.75
CA GLN A 97 -5.18 -2.19 1.38
C GLN A 97 -3.80 -1.69 0.95
N PRO A 98 -3.15 -2.31 -0.06
CA PRO A 98 -1.85 -1.90 -0.50
C PRO A 98 -1.91 -0.76 -1.49
N TYR A 99 -0.99 0.16 -1.30
CA TYR A 99 -0.68 1.22 -2.24
C TYR A 99 0.82 1.31 -2.46
N THR A 100 1.23 1.63 -3.66
CA THR A 100 2.56 2.21 -3.87
C THR A 100 2.50 3.68 -3.53
N THR A 101 3.53 4.15 -2.85
CA THR A 101 3.74 5.57 -2.56
C THR A 101 5.02 6.03 -3.23
N ASN A 102 4.91 7.02 -4.08
CA ASN A 102 6.03 7.69 -4.70
C ASN A 102 6.18 9.07 -4.07
N LYS A 103 7.31 9.32 -3.42
CA LYS A 103 7.64 10.61 -2.79
C LYS A 103 8.82 11.23 -3.50
N LYS A 104 8.68 12.47 -3.94
CA LYS A 104 9.72 13.21 -4.67
C LYS A 104 9.89 14.60 -4.09
N PRO A 105 11.12 15.10 -3.90
CA PRO A 105 11.33 16.47 -3.52
C PRO A 105 10.93 17.40 -4.68
N LEU A 106 10.29 18.51 -4.37
CA LEU A 106 10.03 19.59 -5.30
C LEU A 106 11.22 20.55 -5.24
N ILE A 107 12.04 20.53 -6.28
CA ILE A 107 13.25 21.35 -6.35
C ILE A 107 12.95 22.62 -7.14
N ASN A 108 13.21 23.78 -6.52
CA ASN A 108 13.12 25.07 -7.19
C ASN A 108 14.28 25.20 -8.19
N PRO A 109 14.02 25.34 -9.50
CA PRO A 109 15.07 25.39 -10.50
C PRO A 109 15.94 26.66 -10.43
N ASP A 110 15.43 27.73 -9.80
CA ASP A 110 16.14 29.01 -9.73
C ASP A 110 17.26 29.02 -8.71
N ASN A 111 17.16 28.25 -7.63
CA ASN A 111 18.16 28.19 -6.55
C ASN A 111 18.65 26.77 -6.24
N ASN A 112 18.05 25.76 -6.92
CA ASN A 112 18.36 24.36 -6.70
C ASN A 112 18.12 23.87 -5.26
N GLU A 113 17.16 24.46 -4.55
CA GLU A 113 16.77 24.06 -3.20
C GLU A 113 15.42 23.35 -3.20
N ALA A 114 15.19 22.50 -2.20
CA ALA A 114 13.88 21.89 -2.01
C ALA A 114 12.88 22.95 -1.52
N ALA A 115 11.72 23.03 -2.17
CA ALA A 115 10.62 23.90 -1.81
C ALA A 115 9.44 23.15 -1.16
N GLY A 116 9.43 21.82 -1.27
CA GLY A 116 8.37 20.97 -0.74
C GLY A 116 8.53 19.52 -1.16
N LEU A 117 7.49 18.75 -0.96
CA LEU A 117 7.45 17.33 -1.29
C LEU A 117 6.19 16.99 -2.10
N TYR A 118 6.38 16.28 -3.20
CA TYR A 118 5.31 15.65 -3.97
C TYR A 118 5.10 14.21 -3.53
N VAL A 119 3.87 13.83 -3.29
CA VAL A 119 3.47 12.47 -2.90
C VAL A 119 2.37 11.98 -3.82
N GLU A 120 2.59 10.84 -4.46
CA GLU A 120 1.61 10.16 -5.30
C GLU A 120 1.31 8.78 -4.73
N LEU A 121 0.03 8.43 -4.66
CA LEU A 121 -0.45 7.12 -4.27
C LEU A 121 -1.01 6.39 -5.47
N ARG A 122 -0.67 5.11 -5.63
CA ARG A 122 -1.29 4.24 -6.62
C ARG A 122 -1.75 2.96 -5.96
N LYS A 123 -3.03 2.67 -6.11
CA LYS A 123 -3.60 1.42 -5.61
C LYS A 123 -2.96 0.24 -6.32
N ILE A 124 -2.43 -0.69 -5.54
CA ILE A 124 -2.00 -1.97 -6.10
C ILE A 124 -3.25 -2.79 -6.34
N LEU A 125 -3.63 -2.90 -7.60
CA LEU A 125 -4.68 -3.81 -7.98
C LEU A 125 -4.12 -5.23 -7.87
N TYR A 126 -4.78 -6.10 -7.09
CA TYR A 126 -4.39 -7.50 -6.86
C TYR A 126 -4.45 -8.38 -8.11
N THR A 127 -4.13 -7.83 -9.22
CA THR A 127 -4.14 -8.55 -10.47
C THR A 127 -2.72 -9.03 -10.78
N ASN A 128 -2.35 -10.19 -10.19
CA ASN A 128 -1.36 -10.94 -10.95
C ASN A 128 -2.02 -11.31 -12.29
N LEU A 129 -1.26 -11.37 -13.35
CA LEU A 129 -1.75 -11.62 -14.70
C LEU A 129 -2.63 -12.88 -14.76
N LYS A 130 -2.26 -13.94 -14.04
CA LYS A 130 -3.04 -15.18 -13.89
C LYS A 130 -4.47 -14.89 -13.41
N PHE A 131 -4.61 -14.10 -12.34
CA PHE A 131 -5.91 -13.75 -11.77
C PHE A 131 -6.77 -12.93 -12.75
N SER A 132 -6.17 -11.94 -13.42
CA SER A 132 -6.85 -11.13 -14.43
C SER A 132 -7.33 -11.94 -15.61
N ILE A 133 -6.52 -12.88 -16.10
CA ILE A 133 -6.90 -13.81 -17.19
C ILE A 133 -8.06 -14.71 -16.73
N LEU A 134 -7.95 -15.34 -15.56
CA LEU A 134 -8.98 -16.24 -15.04
C LEU A 134 -10.32 -15.51 -14.81
N LYS A 135 -10.26 -14.25 -14.39
CA LYS A 135 -11.44 -13.38 -14.25
C LYS A 135 -12.06 -13.05 -15.61
N ALA A 136 -11.24 -12.63 -16.57
CA ALA A 136 -11.70 -12.30 -17.93
C ALA A 136 -12.32 -13.49 -18.63
N LEU A 137 -11.76 -14.68 -18.46
CA LEU A 137 -12.26 -15.94 -19.01
C LEU A 137 -13.43 -16.56 -18.19
N LYS A 138 -13.83 -15.91 -17.09
CA LYS A 138 -14.90 -16.39 -16.20
C LYS A 138 -14.68 -17.83 -15.68
N VAL A 139 -13.41 -18.21 -15.47
CA VAL A 139 -13.04 -19.55 -14.94
C VAL A 139 -13.53 -19.73 -13.51
N TYR A 140 -13.61 -18.65 -12.73
CA TYR A 140 -14.16 -18.62 -11.39
C TYR A 140 -15.29 -17.59 -11.29
N ASP A 141 -16.24 -17.84 -10.39
CA ASP A 141 -17.22 -16.83 -9.98
C ASP A 141 -16.59 -15.87 -8.97
N PHE A 142 -16.27 -14.69 -9.41
CA PHE A 142 -15.68 -13.63 -8.59
C PHE A 142 -16.70 -12.77 -7.83
N SER A 143 -17.98 -13.11 -7.89
CA SER A 143 -19.03 -12.44 -7.10
C SER A 143 -19.15 -12.99 -5.68
N VAL A 144 -18.53 -14.12 -5.39
CA VAL A 144 -18.59 -14.78 -4.08
C VAL A 144 -17.78 -14.01 -3.05
N ASN A 145 -18.43 -13.59 -1.97
CA ASN A 145 -17.78 -13.03 -0.80
C ASN A 145 -17.43 -14.13 0.20
N ALA A 146 -16.20 -14.11 0.70
CA ALA A 146 -15.77 -15.11 1.66
C ALA A 146 -16.50 -15.00 3.01
N ASP A 147 -17.09 -16.07 3.45
CA ASP A 147 -17.59 -16.18 4.83
C ASP A 147 -16.50 -16.72 5.77
N TYR A 148 -15.76 -15.79 6.38
CA TYR A 148 -14.66 -16.14 7.30
C TYR A 148 -15.11 -16.84 8.56
N ARG A 149 -16.32 -16.54 9.05
CA ARG A 149 -16.83 -17.04 10.31
C ARG A 149 -17.00 -18.55 10.25
N LYS A 150 -17.41 -19.05 9.08
CA LYS A 150 -17.58 -20.47 8.81
C LYS A 150 -16.33 -21.30 9.05
N TYR A 151 -15.14 -20.74 8.79
CA TYR A 151 -13.87 -21.48 8.86
C TYR A 151 -13.11 -21.26 10.17
N ASN A 152 -13.60 -20.40 11.06
CA ASN A 152 -12.95 -20.07 12.34
C ASN A 152 -11.43 -19.88 12.20
N LEU A 153 -11.04 -18.99 11.29
CA LEU A 153 -9.63 -18.76 10.97
C LEU A 153 -8.95 -17.91 12.03
N SER A 154 -7.81 -18.40 12.52
CA SER A 154 -6.91 -17.63 13.37
C SER A 154 -6.29 -16.46 12.62
N LYS A 155 -5.72 -15.51 13.36
CA LYS A 155 -4.94 -14.41 12.79
C LYS A 155 -3.89 -14.91 11.79
N ARG A 156 -3.07 -15.88 12.20
CA ARG A 156 -1.99 -16.45 11.40
C ARG A 156 -2.50 -17.12 10.12
N GLU A 157 -3.59 -17.86 10.20
CA GLU A 157 -4.18 -18.50 9.03
C GLU A 157 -4.65 -17.47 8.01
N LYS A 158 -5.27 -16.36 8.45
CA LYS A 158 -5.69 -15.27 7.55
C LYS A 158 -4.50 -14.61 6.83
N GLN A 159 -3.43 -14.33 7.58
CA GLN A 159 -2.19 -13.78 7.01
C GLN A 159 -1.58 -14.71 5.95
N VAL A 160 -1.47 -16.01 6.28
CA VAL A 160 -0.91 -17.02 5.37
C VAL A 160 -1.77 -17.19 4.14
N ILE A 161 -3.10 -17.28 4.28
CA ILE A 161 -4.05 -17.37 3.15
C ILE A 161 -3.86 -16.17 2.21
N PHE A 162 -3.87 -14.97 2.76
CA PHE A 162 -3.74 -13.75 1.97
C PHE A 162 -2.44 -13.73 1.14
N LEU A 163 -1.31 -13.95 1.78
CA LEU A 163 -0.01 -13.92 1.11
C LEU A 163 0.14 -15.08 0.10
N PHE A 164 -0.38 -16.25 0.44
CA PHE A 164 -0.37 -17.43 -0.44
C PHE A 164 -1.17 -17.23 -1.72
N ILE A 165 -2.37 -16.66 -1.63
CA ILE A 165 -3.21 -16.35 -2.80
C ILE A 165 -2.49 -15.39 -3.75
N HIS A 166 -1.65 -14.49 -3.21
CA HIS A 166 -0.86 -13.55 -3.99
C HIS A 166 0.45 -14.14 -4.53
N GLY A 167 0.64 -15.45 -4.39
CA GLY A 167 1.71 -16.19 -5.03
C GLY A 167 3.01 -16.27 -4.23
N LEU A 168 2.99 -15.85 -2.96
CA LEU A 168 4.19 -15.93 -2.12
C LEU A 168 4.48 -17.37 -1.69
N THR A 169 5.75 -17.71 -1.70
CA THR A 169 6.27 -18.98 -1.14
C THR A 169 6.24 -18.95 0.39
N SER A 170 6.32 -20.12 1.02
CA SER A 170 6.39 -20.19 2.50
C SER A 170 7.55 -19.40 3.11
N GLN A 171 8.67 -19.30 2.41
CA GLN A 171 9.82 -18.51 2.85
C GLN A 171 9.51 -17.00 2.80
N GLU A 172 8.92 -16.53 1.72
CA GLU A 172 8.52 -15.13 1.55
C GLU A 172 7.42 -14.76 2.55
N ILE A 173 6.42 -15.63 2.73
CA ILE A 173 5.37 -15.45 3.74
C ILE A 173 5.99 -15.30 5.14
N ALA A 174 6.92 -16.16 5.49
CA ALA A 174 7.63 -16.09 6.77
C ALA A 174 8.36 -14.75 6.94
N SER A 175 9.05 -14.29 5.90
CA SER A 175 9.77 -13.01 5.90
C SER A 175 8.83 -11.81 6.07
N VAL A 176 7.73 -11.77 5.31
CA VAL A 176 6.72 -10.68 5.40
C VAL A 176 6.11 -10.61 6.79
N ILE A 177 5.68 -11.76 7.34
CA ILE A 177 5.06 -11.79 8.66
C ILE A 177 6.08 -11.46 9.76
N SER A 178 7.33 -11.92 9.63
CA SER A 178 8.41 -11.57 10.55
C SER A 178 8.63 -10.06 10.63
N THR A 179 8.65 -9.40 9.48
CA THR A 179 8.78 -7.93 9.38
C THR A 179 7.57 -7.22 9.99
N ALA A 180 6.35 -7.67 9.65
CA ALA A 180 5.12 -7.04 10.14
C ALA A 180 4.94 -7.15 11.66
N GLU A 181 5.36 -8.27 12.25
CA GLU A 181 5.19 -8.52 13.69
C GLU A 181 6.45 -8.26 14.51
N ASN A 182 7.55 -7.88 13.88
CA ASN A 182 8.87 -7.78 14.51
C ASN A 182 9.25 -9.05 15.32
N LYS A 183 8.99 -10.22 14.70
CA LYS A 183 9.24 -11.55 15.30
C LYS A 183 9.85 -12.46 14.28
N ASN A 184 10.71 -13.36 14.72
CA ASN A 184 11.31 -14.35 13.82
C ASN A 184 10.33 -15.51 13.57
N ILE A 185 9.76 -15.57 12.36
CA ILE A 185 8.88 -16.63 11.89
C ILE A 185 9.65 -17.48 10.88
N SER A 186 9.74 -18.78 11.12
CA SER A 186 10.46 -19.68 10.20
C SER A 186 9.57 -20.18 9.06
N LYS A 187 10.20 -20.56 7.94
CA LYS A 187 9.52 -21.24 6.83
C LYS A 187 8.77 -22.49 7.32
N SER A 188 9.38 -23.28 8.22
CA SER A 188 8.77 -24.49 8.75
C SER A 188 7.50 -24.23 9.56
N ALA A 189 7.43 -23.10 10.27
CA ALA A 189 6.21 -22.68 10.97
C ALA A 189 5.08 -22.38 9.97
N ILE A 190 5.38 -21.75 8.83
CA ILE A 190 4.40 -21.51 7.77
C ILE A 190 3.97 -22.81 7.10
N ASP A 191 4.92 -23.71 6.80
CA ASP A 191 4.61 -25.04 6.25
C ASP A 191 3.70 -25.85 7.19
N ALA A 192 3.89 -25.74 8.51
CA ALA A 192 3.03 -26.37 9.52
C ALA A 192 1.60 -25.79 9.49
N VAL A 193 1.43 -24.48 9.28
CA VAL A 193 0.11 -23.86 9.11
C VAL A 193 -0.61 -24.46 7.89
N PHE A 194 0.10 -24.63 6.77
CA PHE A 194 -0.48 -25.28 5.58
C PHE A 194 -0.88 -26.72 5.86
N ALA A 195 0.04 -27.53 6.42
CA ALA A 195 -0.15 -28.97 6.57
C ALA A 195 -1.19 -29.32 7.64
N ASN A 196 -1.12 -28.67 8.79
CA ASN A 196 -1.86 -29.08 9.98
C ASN A 196 -3.13 -28.26 10.23
N GLN A 197 -3.33 -27.15 9.52
CA GLN A 197 -4.48 -26.25 9.74
C GLN A 197 -5.26 -26.01 8.46
N LEU A 198 -4.69 -25.33 7.47
CA LEU A 198 -5.43 -24.91 6.28
C LEU A 198 -5.91 -26.08 5.43
N ARG A 199 -5.04 -27.07 5.19
CA ARG A 199 -5.43 -28.26 4.39
C ARG A 199 -6.61 -29.01 5.03
N ILE A 200 -6.62 -29.11 6.35
CA ILE A 200 -7.69 -29.77 7.09
C ILE A 200 -8.98 -28.92 7.04
N LYS A 201 -8.89 -27.60 7.38
CA LYS A 201 -10.05 -26.73 7.41
C LYS A 201 -10.74 -26.58 6.07
N PHE A 202 -9.97 -26.59 5.00
CA PHE A 202 -10.47 -26.46 3.63
C PHE A 202 -10.61 -27.79 2.89
N ASP A 203 -10.34 -28.93 3.54
CA ASP A 203 -10.39 -30.25 2.92
C ASP A 203 -9.64 -30.26 1.57
N ALA A 204 -8.35 -29.88 1.61
CA ALA A 204 -7.50 -29.75 0.43
C ALA A 204 -6.21 -30.54 0.60
N TYR A 205 -5.93 -31.48 -0.31
CA TYR A 205 -4.78 -32.38 -0.19
C TYR A 205 -3.48 -31.80 -0.75
N THR A 206 -3.58 -30.86 -1.68
CA THR A 206 -2.44 -30.21 -2.33
C THR A 206 -2.49 -28.68 -2.14
N ARG A 207 -1.36 -28.00 -2.36
CA ARG A 207 -1.35 -26.52 -2.35
C ARG A 207 -2.17 -25.93 -3.50
N ASP A 208 -2.12 -26.52 -4.67
CA ASP A 208 -2.91 -26.07 -5.81
C ASP A 208 -4.41 -26.26 -5.56
N GLY A 209 -4.81 -27.40 -5.00
CA GLY A 209 -6.20 -27.63 -4.60
C GLY A 209 -6.67 -26.67 -3.51
N LEU A 210 -5.79 -26.31 -2.57
CA LEU A 210 -6.08 -25.30 -1.56
C LEU A 210 -6.22 -23.91 -2.21
N TYR A 211 -5.33 -23.55 -3.12
CA TYR A 211 -5.40 -22.29 -3.87
C TYR A 211 -6.73 -22.15 -4.60
N ASP A 212 -7.09 -23.15 -5.42
CA ASP A 212 -8.33 -23.14 -6.18
C ASP A 212 -9.57 -23.01 -5.27
N LYS A 213 -9.57 -23.73 -4.14
CA LYS A 213 -10.67 -23.69 -3.18
C LYS A 213 -10.79 -22.31 -2.53
N LEU A 214 -9.67 -21.70 -2.13
CA LEU A 214 -9.65 -20.37 -1.55
C LEU A 214 -10.14 -19.29 -2.53
N ILE A 215 -9.75 -19.39 -3.80
CA ILE A 215 -10.23 -18.47 -4.85
C ILE A 215 -11.74 -18.60 -5.04
N ARG A 216 -12.25 -19.82 -5.19
CA ARG A 216 -13.70 -20.10 -5.34
C ARG A 216 -14.52 -19.61 -4.16
N LEU A 217 -13.97 -19.63 -2.96
CA LEU A 217 -14.60 -19.14 -1.74
C LEU A 217 -14.46 -17.63 -1.51
N GLY A 218 -13.84 -16.89 -2.42
CA GLY A 218 -13.75 -15.44 -2.36
C GLY A 218 -12.67 -14.89 -1.42
N PHE A 219 -11.73 -15.72 -0.92
CA PHE A 219 -10.70 -15.28 0.02
C PHE A 219 -9.70 -14.28 -0.56
N TYR A 220 -9.66 -14.11 -1.87
CA TYR A 220 -8.83 -13.09 -2.54
C TYR A 220 -9.22 -11.64 -2.20
N GLN A 221 -10.41 -11.41 -1.66
CA GLN A 221 -10.91 -10.08 -1.32
C GLN A 221 -10.50 -9.61 0.08
N VAL A 222 -9.84 -10.48 0.87
CA VAL A 222 -9.61 -10.22 2.27
C VAL A 222 -8.19 -9.95 2.60
N ILE A 223 -8.01 -8.78 3.14
CA ILE A 223 -6.73 -8.32 3.65
C ILE A 223 -6.77 -8.39 5.17
N PRO A 224 -5.84 -9.14 5.81
CA PRO A 224 -5.73 -9.14 7.25
C PRO A 224 -5.30 -7.75 7.74
N GLN A 225 -6.09 -7.12 8.62
CA GLN A 225 -5.83 -5.77 9.14
C GLN A 225 -4.49 -5.63 9.86
N ASP A 226 -3.98 -6.73 10.38
CA ASP A 226 -2.73 -6.82 11.13
C ASP A 226 -1.50 -7.13 10.25
N LEU A 227 -1.68 -7.14 8.93
CA LEU A 227 -0.60 -7.28 7.96
C LEU A 227 -0.18 -5.92 7.41
N MET A 228 -0.16 -4.90 8.27
CA MET A 228 0.30 -3.56 7.90
C MET A 228 1.81 -3.56 7.81
N VAL A 229 2.32 -3.49 6.58
CA VAL A 229 3.75 -3.50 6.29
C VAL A 229 4.08 -2.31 5.41
N ASN A 230 5.16 -1.63 5.76
CA ASN A 230 5.78 -0.64 4.89
C ASN A 230 7.06 -1.26 4.30
N ILE A 231 7.01 -1.62 3.02
CA ILE A 231 8.15 -2.17 2.29
C ILE A 231 8.75 -1.04 1.46
N LYS A 232 9.95 -0.59 1.83
CA LYS A 232 10.71 0.38 1.04
C LYS A 232 11.44 -0.34 -0.08
N LEU A 233 11.29 0.17 -1.30
CA LEU A 233 12.00 -0.31 -2.47
C LEU A 233 13.13 0.68 -2.78
N PRO A 234 14.34 0.21 -3.13
CA PRO A 234 15.41 1.10 -3.56
C PRO A 234 14.98 1.97 -4.73
N ALA A 235 15.34 3.25 -4.71
CA ALA A 235 15.12 4.14 -5.85
C ALA A 235 15.84 3.57 -7.07
N GLY A 236 15.10 3.28 -8.16
CA GLY A 236 15.65 2.72 -9.39
C GLY A 236 15.14 1.32 -9.78
N HIS A 237 14.36 0.64 -8.93
CA HIS A 237 13.83 -0.69 -9.23
C HIS A 237 12.33 -0.72 -9.58
N ILE A 238 11.68 0.42 -9.74
CA ILE A 238 10.31 0.46 -10.24
C ILE A 238 10.34 1.09 -11.63
N ASP A 239 10.62 0.27 -12.64
CA ASP A 239 10.17 0.55 -13.98
C ASP A 239 8.65 0.35 -13.99
N VAL A 240 7.93 1.45 -13.79
CA VAL A 240 6.47 1.47 -13.95
C VAL A 240 6.23 1.60 -15.46
N TYR A 241 6.07 0.47 -16.13
CA TYR A 241 5.53 0.41 -17.49
C TYR A 241 4.02 0.63 -17.48
#